data_c5ded945e4e5a7d561a335d5b6b10b95
#
_entry.id   c5ded945e4e5a7d561a335d5b6b10b95
#
_cell.length_a   1.000
_cell.length_b   1.000
_cell.length_c   1.000
_cell.angle_alpha   90.00
_cell.angle_beta   90.00
_cell.angle_gamma   90.00
#
_symmetry.space_group_name_H-M   'P 1'
#
loop_
_entity.id
_entity.type
_entity.pdbx_description
1 polymer ?
#
loop_
_entity_poly.entity_id
_entity_poly.type
_entity_poly.pdbx_seq_one_letter_code
_entity_poly.pdbx_strand_id
1 'polypeptide(L)'
;FANDVPINKTSEAFLKSFRDEYKKEPPAVAALGYDAYLVVLDAIKRANSAEPEKIREALTQTKDFEGSAGAITINAERNADKAAVFKTVKDGKFVFLTTVKP
;
A
#
# COMPACT_ATOMS: atom_id res chain seq x y z
N PHE A 1 -3.20 -2.50 -7.86
CA PHE A 1 -2.28 -3.44 -7.22
C PHE A 1 -1.86 -4.52 -8.21
N ALA A 2 -0.57 -4.70 -8.38
CA ALA A 2 0.00 -5.75 -9.22
C ALA A 2 0.52 -6.87 -8.32
N ASN A 3 -0.09 -8.05 -8.40
CA ASN A 3 0.36 -9.23 -7.65
C ASN A 3 1.37 -10.09 -8.43
N ASP A 4 1.54 -9.80 -9.71
CA ASP A 4 2.48 -10.49 -10.61
C ASP A 4 3.86 -9.79 -10.67
N VAL A 5 3.91 -8.50 -10.31
CA VAL A 5 5.16 -7.71 -10.37
C VAL A 5 5.33 -6.92 -9.07
N PRO A 6 6.34 -7.24 -8.24
CA PRO A 6 6.71 -6.39 -7.10
C PRO A 6 7.18 -5.02 -7.58
N ILE A 7 6.69 -3.96 -6.94
CA ILE A 7 7.01 -2.57 -7.32
C ILE A 7 8.03 -1.92 -6.37
N ASN A 8 8.20 -2.48 -5.18
CA ASN A 8 9.18 -2.06 -4.18
C ASN A 8 9.42 -3.21 -3.18
N LYS A 9 10.32 -2.99 -2.22
CA LYS A 9 10.64 -4.00 -1.20
C LYS A 9 9.46 -4.35 -0.30
N THR A 10 8.59 -3.39 0.00
CA THR A 10 7.38 -3.63 0.80
C THR A 10 6.41 -4.55 0.07
N SER A 11 6.19 -4.34 -1.23
CA SER A 11 5.34 -5.22 -2.03
C SER A 11 5.93 -6.63 -2.16
N GLU A 12 7.23 -6.74 -2.35
CA GLU A 12 7.92 -8.03 -2.41
C GLU A 12 7.74 -8.82 -1.10
N ALA A 13 8.01 -8.18 0.03
CA ALA A 13 7.84 -8.79 1.35
C ALA A 13 6.39 -9.19 1.63
N PHE A 14 5.42 -8.34 1.27
CA PHE A 14 4.00 -8.62 1.42
C PHE A 14 3.58 -9.84 0.58
N LEU A 15 3.93 -9.86 -0.71
CA LEU A 15 3.59 -10.95 -1.62
C LEU A 15 4.16 -12.27 -1.13
N LYS A 16 5.43 -12.27 -0.73
CA LYS A 16 6.08 -13.47 -0.19
C LYS A 16 5.39 -13.98 1.08
N SER A 17 5.20 -13.10 2.06
CA SER A 17 4.60 -13.47 3.35
C SER A 17 3.17 -13.97 3.18
N PHE A 18 2.38 -13.33 2.32
CA PHE A 18 1.01 -13.74 2.07
C PHE A 18 0.94 -15.13 1.40
N ARG A 19 1.78 -15.35 0.39
CA ARG A 19 1.86 -16.67 -0.29
C ARG A 19 2.30 -17.78 0.65
N ASP A 20 3.30 -17.50 1.49
CA ASP A 20 3.84 -18.46 2.46
C ASP A 20 2.78 -18.85 3.50
N GLU A 21 2.00 -17.86 3.99
CA GLU A 21 0.97 -18.08 5.02
C GLU A 21 -0.31 -18.72 4.46
N TYR A 22 -0.83 -18.18 3.36
CA TYR A 22 -2.16 -18.54 2.86
C TYR A 22 -2.15 -19.49 1.65
N LYS A 23 -0.98 -19.77 1.07
CA LYS A 23 -0.81 -20.64 -0.11
C LYS A 23 -1.67 -20.24 -1.32
N LYS A 24 -1.90 -18.93 -1.48
CA LYS A 24 -2.67 -18.34 -2.58
C LYS A 24 -2.19 -16.92 -2.88
N GLU A 25 -2.61 -16.39 -4.02
CA GLU A 25 -2.32 -15.01 -4.40
C GLU A 25 -3.16 -14.01 -3.58
N PRO A 26 -2.55 -12.91 -3.12
CA PRO A 26 -3.29 -11.89 -2.38
C PRO A 26 -4.22 -11.10 -3.30
N PRO A 27 -5.50 -10.90 -2.89
CA PRO A 27 -6.36 -9.95 -3.58
C PRO A 27 -5.94 -8.51 -3.27
N ALA A 28 -6.36 -7.54 -4.11
CA ALA A 28 -6.02 -6.15 -3.95
C ALA A 28 -6.40 -5.59 -2.57
N VAL A 29 -7.55 -5.99 -2.04
CA VAL A 29 -8.02 -5.54 -0.72
C VAL A 29 -7.13 -6.00 0.43
N ALA A 30 -6.44 -7.14 0.30
CA ALA A 30 -5.46 -7.59 1.29
C ALA A 30 -4.24 -6.66 1.35
N ALA A 31 -3.76 -6.19 0.19
CA ALA A 31 -2.69 -5.21 0.12
C ALA A 31 -3.11 -3.87 0.73
N LEU A 32 -4.34 -3.42 0.47
CA LEU A 32 -4.87 -2.18 1.04
C LEU A 32 -4.99 -2.24 2.56
N GLY A 33 -5.46 -3.36 3.11
CA GLY A 33 -5.53 -3.57 4.56
C GLY A 33 -4.15 -3.62 5.21
N TYR A 34 -3.20 -4.28 4.57
CA TYR A 34 -1.81 -4.31 5.02
C TYR A 34 -1.19 -2.92 5.03
N ASP A 35 -1.37 -2.14 3.97
CA ASP A 35 -0.86 -0.79 3.86
C ASP A 35 -1.50 0.16 4.89
N ALA A 36 -2.80 0.03 5.14
CA ALA A 36 -3.48 0.83 6.17
C ALA A 36 -2.86 0.61 7.56
N TYR A 37 -2.57 -0.64 7.90
CA TYR A 37 -1.87 -0.97 9.15
C TYR A 37 -0.46 -0.34 9.20
N LEU A 38 0.31 -0.46 8.13
CA LEU A 38 1.67 0.09 8.07
C LEU A 38 1.68 1.63 8.18
N VAL A 39 0.76 2.31 7.53
CA VAL A 39 0.63 3.77 7.59
C VAL A 39 0.31 4.24 9.01
N VAL A 40 -0.61 3.57 9.69
CA VAL A 40 -0.94 3.89 11.09
C VAL A 40 0.25 3.61 12.00
N LEU A 41 0.93 2.49 11.84
CA LEU A 41 2.11 2.15 12.63
C LEU A 41 3.23 3.18 12.44
N ASP A 42 3.48 3.60 11.21
CA ASP A 42 4.44 4.67 10.89
C ASP A 42 4.06 5.99 11.55
N ALA A 43 2.78 6.36 11.50
CA ALA A 43 2.27 7.58 12.16
C ALA A 43 2.46 7.54 13.69
N ILE A 44 2.19 6.40 14.33
CA ILE A 44 2.42 6.21 15.76
C ILE A 44 3.90 6.38 16.10
N LYS A 45 4.79 5.80 15.30
CA LYS A 45 6.24 5.93 15.50
C LYS A 45 6.71 7.38 15.35
N ARG A 46 6.24 8.09 14.33
CA ARG A 46 6.59 9.50 14.11
C ARG A 46 6.03 10.43 15.19
N ALA A 47 4.80 10.16 15.65
CA ALA A 47 4.17 10.89 16.74
C ALA A 47 4.83 10.61 18.11
N ASN A 48 5.48 9.45 18.22
CA ASN A 48 6.00 8.93 19.49
C ASN A 48 4.93 8.94 20.59
N SER A 49 3.70 8.59 20.23
CA SER A 49 2.52 8.66 21.11
C SER A 49 1.42 7.73 20.60
N ALA A 50 0.64 7.19 21.52
CA ALA A 50 -0.58 6.44 21.23
C ALA A 50 -1.85 7.30 21.39
N GLU A 51 -1.71 8.61 21.66
CA GLU A 51 -2.85 9.51 21.78
C GLU A 51 -3.51 9.72 20.39
N PRO A 52 -4.84 9.56 20.25
CA PRO A 52 -5.53 9.66 18.97
C PRO A 52 -5.28 10.97 18.21
N GLU A 53 -5.27 12.10 18.92
CA GLU A 53 -5.03 13.41 18.30
C GLU A 53 -3.63 13.53 17.68
N LYS A 54 -2.62 13.01 18.38
CA LYS A 54 -1.24 13.02 17.88
C LYS A 54 -1.06 12.06 16.70
N ILE A 55 -1.72 10.92 16.72
CA ILE A 55 -1.72 9.98 15.61
C ILE A 55 -2.40 10.63 14.39
N ARG A 56 -3.53 11.29 14.59
CA ARG A 56 -4.24 12.02 13.53
C ARG A 56 -3.37 13.09 12.88
N GLU A 57 -2.69 13.89 13.69
CA GLU A 57 -1.75 14.92 13.19
C GLU A 57 -0.62 14.29 12.37
N ALA A 58 -0.02 13.20 12.86
CA ALA A 58 1.04 12.50 12.14
C ALA A 58 0.53 11.89 10.83
N LEU A 59 -0.69 11.35 10.80
CA LEU A 59 -1.32 10.83 9.58
C LEU A 59 -1.47 11.91 8.51
N THR A 60 -1.85 13.14 8.88
CA THR A 60 -1.99 14.25 7.91
C THR A 60 -0.66 14.66 7.28
N GLN A 61 0.45 14.29 7.88
CA GLN A 61 1.81 14.58 7.39
C GLN A 61 2.44 13.41 6.63
N THR A 62 1.70 12.32 6.42
CA THR A 62 2.19 11.17 5.66
C THR A 62 2.42 11.56 4.21
N LYS A 63 3.66 11.42 3.75
CA LYS A 63 4.08 11.76 2.38
C LYS A 63 4.99 10.68 1.82
N ASP A 64 4.68 10.24 0.61
CA ASP A 64 5.48 9.27 -0.14
C ASP A 64 5.80 7.99 0.65
N PHE A 65 4.89 7.56 1.52
CA PHE A 65 5.07 6.33 2.28
C PHE A 65 5.03 5.12 1.35
N GLU A 66 6.07 4.30 1.35
CA GLU A 66 6.17 3.12 0.49
C GLU A 66 5.33 1.96 1.03
N GLY A 67 4.09 1.84 0.55
CA GLY A 67 3.22 0.71 0.84
C GLY A 67 3.38 -0.44 -0.16
N SER A 68 2.74 -1.56 0.13
CA SER A 68 2.75 -2.74 -0.75
C SER A 68 2.01 -2.49 -2.08
N ALA A 69 1.07 -1.57 -2.09
CA ALA A 69 0.31 -1.17 -3.28
C ALA A 69 0.83 0.14 -3.90
N GLY A 70 1.98 0.65 -3.49
CA GLY A 70 2.62 1.86 -4.01
C GLY A 70 2.82 2.94 -2.95
N ALA A 71 3.37 4.08 -3.37
CA ALA A 71 3.58 5.22 -2.50
C ALA A 71 2.25 5.87 -2.12
N ILE A 72 2.12 6.25 -0.85
CA ILE A 72 0.90 6.81 -0.26
C ILE A 72 1.22 8.19 0.31
N THR A 73 0.47 9.19 -0.13
CA THR A 73 0.46 10.53 0.48
C THR A 73 -0.94 10.84 0.95
N ILE A 74 -1.10 11.28 2.18
CA ILE A 74 -2.39 11.73 2.69
C ILE A 74 -2.53 13.22 2.35
N ASN A 75 -3.53 13.55 1.55
CA ASN A 75 -3.78 14.92 1.11
C ASN A 75 -4.56 15.76 2.14
N ALA A 76 -4.74 17.04 1.85
CA ALA A 76 -5.44 17.97 2.75
C ALA A 76 -6.91 17.58 3.00
N GLU A 77 -7.52 16.85 2.12
CA GLU A 77 -8.89 16.33 2.23
C GLU A 77 -8.96 15.00 3.00
N ARG A 78 -7.82 14.51 3.50
CA ARG A 78 -7.66 13.24 4.22
C ARG A 78 -7.83 11.99 3.35
N ASN A 79 -7.68 12.14 2.05
CA ASN A 79 -7.67 11.02 1.12
C ASN A 79 -6.23 10.57 0.84
N ALA A 80 -6.09 9.31 0.44
CA ALA A 80 -4.80 8.78 0.02
C ALA A 80 -4.60 9.03 -1.47
N ASP A 81 -3.62 9.85 -1.81
CA ASP A 81 -3.15 10.00 -3.19
C ASP A 81 -2.20 8.84 -3.50
N LYS A 82 -2.55 8.07 -4.51
CA LYS A 82 -1.83 6.85 -4.89
C LYS A 82 -1.74 6.72 -6.40
N ALA A 83 -0.68 6.07 -6.85
CA ALA A 83 -0.56 5.68 -8.25
C ALA A 83 -1.61 4.62 -8.63
N ALA A 84 -2.11 4.71 -9.85
CA ALA A 84 -3.00 3.71 -10.42
C ALA A 84 -2.20 2.68 -11.22
N VAL A 85 -2.43 1.40 -10.94
CA VAL A 85 -1.88 0.30 -11.72
C VAL A 85 -2.88 -0.09 -12.81
N PHE A 86 -2.42 -0.10 -14.04
CA PHE A 86 -3.19 -0.60 -15.18
C PHE A 86 -2.77 -2.02 -15.49
N LYS A 87 -3.75 -2.87 -15.74
CA LYS A 87 -3.57 -4.26 -16.13
C LYS A 87 -4.17 -4.52 -17.49
N THR A 88 -3.60 -5.47 -18.20
CA THR A 88 -4.17 -5.99 -19.46
C THR A 88 -4.48 -7.47 -19.29
N VAL A 89 -5.19 -8.03 -20.25
CA VAL A 89 -5.47 -9.47 -20.30
C VAL A 89 -4.52 -10.13 -21.29
N LYS A 90 -3.78 -11.13 -20.82
CA LYS A 90 -2.90 -11.97 -21.64
C LYS A 90 -3.10 -13.43 -21.26
N ASP A 91 -3.37 -14.27 -22.26
CA ASP A 91 -3.63 -15.70 -22.07
C ASP A 91 -4.73 -15.98 -21.00
N GLY A 92 -5.78 -15.15 -21.00
CA GLY A 92 -6.90 -15.27 -20.07
C GLY A 92 -6.61 -14.77 -18.64
N LYS A 93 -5.47 -14.14 -18.38
CA LYS A 93 -5.07 -13.65 -17.07
C LYS A 93 -4.83 -12.14 -17.07
N PHE A 94 -5.15 -11.49 -15.93
CA PHE A 94 -4.78 -10.10 -15.70
C PHE A 94 -3.30 -10.00 -15.38
N VAL A 95 -2.56 -9.25 -16.20
CA VAL A 95 -1.13 -9.00 -16.01
C VAL A 95 -0.84 -7.49 -15.93
N PHE A 96 0.23 -7.13 -15.25
CA PHE A 96 0.68 -5.75 -15.13
C PHE A 96 0.98 -5.15 -16.51
N LEU A 97 0.49 -3.93 -16.76
CA LEU A 97 0.79 -3.16 -17.97
C LEU A 97 1.66 -1.95 -17.65
N THR A 98 1.17 -1.06 -16.81
CA THR A 98 1.89 0.18 -16.46
C THR A 98 1.33 0.78 -15.18
N THR A 99 2.03 1.79 -14.65
CA THR A 99 1.60 2.59 -13.51
C THR A 99 1.52 4.05 -13.90
N VAL A 100 0.43 4.72 -13.52
CA VAL A 100 0.24 6.15 -13.70
C VAL A 100 0.20 6.80 -12.32
N LYS A 101 1.05 7.83 -12.14
CA LYS A 101 1.08 8.62 -10.90
C LYS A 101 -0.02 9.67 -10.91
N PRO A 102 -0.51 10.10 -9.71
CA PRO A 102 -1.46 11.21 -9.63
C PRO A 102 -0.87 12.52 -10.12
#